data_82c4c7d558b8e9eff92308c6ce4e7856
#
_entry.id   82c4c7d558b8e9eff92308c6ce4e7856
#
_cell.length_a   1.000
_cell.length_b   1.000
_cell.length_c   1.000
_cell.angle_alpha   90.00
_cell.angle_beta   90.00
_cell.angle_gamma   90.00
#
_symmetry.space_group_name_H-M   'P 1'
#
loop_
_entity.id
_entity.type
_entity.pdbx_description
1 polymer ?
#
loop_
_entity_poly.entity_id
_entity_poly.type
_entity_poly.pdbx_seq_one_letter_code
_entity_poly.pdbx_strand_id
1 'polypeptide(L)'
;MDYQIFLGVGVFIAIVVLLVLVIIGAKSQLVASGDIIIGINGDPDKAIKTSAGSKLLGALSESGIFVSSACGGGGSCGQCRVHIKEGGGDILPTELDHISKGEAREGCRLACQVNVKNDMEIELEESIFGVKKWDCEVISNDNKATFIKELKLQIPDGESVPFRAGGYIQIEA
;
A
#
# COMPACT_ATOMS: atom_id res chain seq x y z
N MET A 1 20.09 50.18 4.99
CA MET A 1 19.27 49.13 5.65
C MET A 1 18.96 47.96 4.71
N ASP A 2 18.79 48.25 3.42
CA ASP A 2 18.43 47.22 2.42
C ASP A 2 19.49 46.13 2.14
N TYR A 3 20.78 46.51 2.18
CA TYR A 3 21.87 45.55 1.94
C TYR A 3 21.91 44.39 2.98
N GLN A 4 21.65 44.70 4.24
CA GLN A 4 21.62 43.66 5.31
C GLN A 4 20.45 42.68 5.12
N ILE A 5 19.32 43.19 4.63
CA ILE A 5 18.15 42.35 4.34
C ILE A 5 18.45 41.44 3.15
N PHE A 6 19.02 41.95 2.06
CA PHE A 6 19.41 41.15 0.90
C PHE A 6 20.47 40.12 1.23
N LEU A 7 21.44 40.47 2.08
CA LEU A 7 22.45 39.55 2.55
C LEU A 7 21.81 38.40 3.39
N GLY A 8 20.92 38.76 4.33
CA GLY A 8 20.20 37.75 5.16
C GLY A 8 19.35 36.82 4.33
N VAL A 9 18.59 37.35 3.37
CA VAL A 9 17.78 36.53 2.44
C VAL A 9 18.67 35.63 1.58
N GLY A 10 19.79 36.15 1.06
CA GLY A 10 20.74 35.39 0.27
C GLY A 10 21.35 34.21 1.05
N VAL A 11 21.78 34.47 2.28
CA VAL A 11 22.33 33.42 3.17
C VAL A 11 21.26 32.38 3.50
N PHE A 12 20.04 32.78 3.80
CA PHE A 12 18.93 31.87 4.07
C PHE A 12 18.65 30.96 2.87
N ILE A 13 18.54 31.53 1.66
CA ILE A 13 18.32 30.73 0.43
C ILE A 13 19.48 29.76 0.22
N ALA A 14 20.73 30.20 0.41
CA ALA A 14 21.89 29.34 0.23
C ALA A 14 21.87 28.14 1.21
N ILE A 15 21.49 28.36 2.47
CA ILE A 15 21.34 27.28 3.45
C ILE A 15 20.23 26.32 3.04
N VAL A 16 19.06 26.80 2.62
CA VAL A 16 17.96 25.94 2.20
C VAL A 16 18.36 25.11 0.98
N VAL A 17 18.99 25.71 -0.02
CA VAL A 17 19.46 24.99 -1.22
C VAL A 17 20.50 23.93 -0.83
N LEU A 18 21.45 24.26 0.04
CA LEU A 18 22.44 23.31 0.51
C LEU A 18 21.78 22.10 1.22
N LEU A 19 20.82 22.34 2.10
CA LEU A 19 20.09 21.27 2.79
C LEU A 19 19.31 20.38 1.80
N VAL A 20 18.65 20.99 0.82
CA VAL A 20 17.93 20.22 -0.23
C VAL A 20 18.92 19.34 -1.02
N LEU A 21 20.07 19.87 -1.41
CA LEU A 21 21.09 19.10 -2.14
C LEU A 21 21.64 17.94 -1.28
N VAL A 22 21.87 18.17 0.01
CA VAL A 22 22.30 17.11 0.94
C VAL A 22 21.24 16.02 1.05
N ILE A 23 19.96 16.40 1.18
CA ILE A 23 18.85 15.43 1.25
C ILE A 23 18.72 14.62 -0.05
N ILE A 24 18.80 15.27 -1.22
CA ILE A 24 18.75 14.59 -2.51
C ILE A 24 19.94 13.64 -2.67
N GLY A 25 21.15 14.08 -2.32
CA GLY A 25 22.34 13.26 -2.35
C GLY A 25 22.26 12.05 -1.41
N ALA A 26 21.80 12.25 -0.19
CA ALA A 26 21.58 11.18 0.78
C ALA A 26 20.51 10.19 0.29
N LYS A 27 19.39 10.69 -0.26
CA LYS A 27 18.34 9.86 -0.83
C LYS A 27 18.85 8.98 -1.97
N SER A 28 19.67 9.51 -2.88
CA SER A 28 20.20 8.75 -4.02
C SER A 28 21.15 7.63 -3.61
N GLN A 29 21.80 7.74 -2.45
CA GLN A 29 22.72 6.70 -1.94
C GLN A 29 22.05 5.71 -0.98
N LEU A 30 21.05 6.15 -0.24
CA LEU A 30 20.42 5.35 0.81
C LEU A 30 19.16 4.61 0.35
N VAL A 31 18.49 5.09 -0.69
CA VAL A 31 17.33 4.42 -1.25
C VAL A 31 17.80 3.45 -2.33
N ALA A 32 17.58 2.17 -2.11
CA ALA A 32 17.83 1.15 -3.14
C ALA A 32 17.08 1.55 -4.41
N SER A 33 17.82 1.75 -5.49
CA SER A 33 17.26 2.09 -6.80
C SER A 33 17.37 0.83 -7.66
N GLY A 34 16.24 0.23 -7.98
CA GLY A 34 16.20 -0.96 -8.82
C GLY A 34 14.81 -1.56 -8.86
N ASP A 35 14.58 -2.39 -9.86
CA ASP A 35 13.41 -3.25 -9.93
C ASP A 35 13.60 -4.39 -8.94
N ILE A 36 12.63 -4.57 -8.08
CA ILE A 36 12.56 -5.65 -7.09
C ILE A 36 11.56 -6.68 -7.61
N ILE A 37 11.89 -7.95 -7.41
CA ILE A 37 11.03 -9.07 -7.76
C ILE A 37 10.34 -9.57 -6.49
N ILE A 38 9.02 -9.66 -6.54
CA ILE A 38 8.20 -10.27 -5.49
C ILE A 38 7.68 -11.58 -6.05
N GLY A 39 8.22 -12.70 -5.56
CA GLY A 39 7.73 -14.04 -5.83
C GLY A 39 6.44 -14.29 -5.05
N ILE A 40 5.48 -14.95 -5.68
CA ILE A 40 4.18 -15.23 -5.07
C ILE A 40 3.89 -16.72 -5.15
N ASN A 41 3.71 -17.34 -3.98
CA ASN A 41 3.38 -18.76 -3.83
C ASN A 41 4.38 -19.72 -4.50
N GLY A 42 5.62 -19.29 -4.69
CA GLY A 42 6.64 -20.08 -5.39
C GLY A 42 6.38 -20.26 -6.89
N ASP A 43 5.45 -19.49 -7.46
CA ASP A 43 5.06 -19.57 -8.87
C ASP A 43 5.78 -18.47 -9.67
N PRO A 44 6.71 -18.81 -10.57
CA PRO A 44 7.44 -17.82 -11.36
C PRO A 44 6.54 -16.97 -12.26
N ASP A 45 5.39 -17.52 -12.70
CA ASP A 45 4.47 -16.83 -13.59
C ASP A 45 3.66 -15.74 -12.86
N LYS A 46 3.58 -15.84 -11.54
CA LYS A 46 2.92 -14.84 -10.68
C LYS A 46 3.88 -13.80 -10.08
N ALA A 47 5.18 -13.91 -10.37
CA ALA A 47 6.15 -12.95 -9.87
C ALA A 47 5.88 -11.55 -10.44
N ILE A 48 5.89 -10.55 -9.57
CA ILE A 48 5.66 -9.15 -9.93
C ILE A 48 6.93 -8.33 -9.79
N LYS A 49 7.08 -7.29 -10.60
CA LYS A 49 8.18 -6.35 -10.53
C LYS A 49 7.67 -5.01 -10.00
N THR A 50 8.37 -4.46 -9.04
CA THR A 50 8.04 -3.17 -8.45
C THR A 50 9.28 -2.35 -8.14
N SER A 51 9.11 -1.05 -7.91
CA SER A 51 10.22 -0.17 -7.53
C SER A 51 10.55 -0.31 -6.04
N ALA A 52 11.84 -0.23 -5.73
CA ALA A 52 12.30 -0.17 -4.34
C ALA A 52 11.67 1.00 -3.58
N GLY A 53 11.27 0.76 -2.33
CA GLY A 53 10.70 1.77 -1.43
C GLY A 53 9.17 1.89 -1.47
N SER A 54 8.49 1.20 -2.37
CA SER A 54 7.01 1.10 -2.37
C SER A 54 6.50 0.30 -1.17
N LYS A 55 5.24 0.49 -0.82
CA LYS A 55 4.55 -0.40 0.13
C LYS A 55 4.12 -1.68 -0.58
N LEU A 56 4.25 -2.82 0.08
CA LEU A 56 3.86 -4.12 -0.50
C LEU A 56 2.38 -4.14 -0.94
N LEU A 57 1.48 -3.54 -0.15
CA LEU A 57 0.07 -3.43 -0.51
C LEU A 57 -0.15 -2.68 -1.83
N GLY A 58 0.57 -1.56 -2.02
CA GLY A 58 0.50 -0.78 -3.27
C GLY A 58 1.05 -1.56 -4.46
N ALA A 59 2.22 -2.19 -4.32
CA ALA A 59 2.84 -3.00 -5.36
C ALA A 59 1.95 -4.16 -5.82
N LEU A 60 1.27 -4.84 -4.87
CA LEU A 60 0.29 -5.88 -5.19
C LEU A 60 -0.92 -5.32 -5.95
N SER A 61 -1.47 -4.20 -5.47
CA SER A 61 -2.63 -3.55 -6.10
C SER A 61 -2.33 -3.07 -7.53
N GLU A 62 -1.17 -2.47 -7.77
CA GLU A 62 -0.71 -2.06 -9.11
C GLU A 62 -0.57 -3.25 -10.07
N SER A 63 -0.28 -4.43 -9.54
CA SER A 63 -0.19 -5.68 -10.31
C SER A 63 -1.53 -6.43 -10.42
N GLY A 64 -2.64 -5.82 -9.97
CA GLY A 64 -3.97 -6.42 -10.04
C GLY A 64 -4.28 -7.46 -8.94
N ILE A 65 -3.45 -7.53 -7.89
CA ILE A 65 -3.64 -8.42 -6.74
C ILE A 65 -4.19 -7.60 -5.58
N PHE A 66 -5.45 -7.77 -5.27
CA PHE A 66 -6.15 -6.95 -4.28
C PHE A 66 -6.24 -7.65 -2.93
N VAL A 67 -5.37 -7.24 -2.01
CA VAL A 67 -5.39 -7.69 -0.62
C VAL A 67 -6.36 -6.81 0.18
N SER A 68 -7.21 -7.43 0.98
CA SER A 68 -8.21 -6.73 1.79
C SER A 68 -7.60 -5.66 2.69
N SER A 69 -8.10 -4.42 2.64
CA SER A 69 -7.59 -3.31 3.45
C SER A 69 -8.67 -2.26 3.71
N ALA A 70 -9.51 -2.47 4.71
CA ALA A 70 -10.61 -1.55 5.04
C ALA A 70 -10.15 -0.15 5.46
N CYS A 71 -8.91 0.01 5.93
CA CYS A 71 -8.34 1.31 6.30
C CYS A 71 -7.60 2.02 5.15
N GLY A 72 -7.64 1.48 3.93
CA GLY A 72 -6.92 2.05 2.79
C GLY A 72 -5.40 2.07 2.95
N GLY A 73 -4.84 1.14 3.72
CA GLY A 73 -3.39 1.06 3.95
C GLY A 73 -2.89 1.83 5.18
N GLY A 74 -3.78 2.39 6.00
CA GLY A 74 -3.43 3.17 7.19
C GLY A 74 -2.88 2.37 8.37
N GLY A 75 -2.86 1.02 8.32
CA GLY A 75 -2.31 0.16 9.37
C GLY A 75 -3.24 -0.07 10.57
N SER A 76 -4.49 0.40 10.53
CA SER A 76 -5.39 0.38 11.69
C SER A 76 -6.42 -0.75 11.70
N CYS A 77 -6.62 -1.48 10.59
CA CYS A 77 -7.64 -2.53 10.53
C CYS A 77 -7.10 -3.96 10.65
N GLY A 78 -5.79 -4.16 10.43
CA GLY A 78 -5.15 -5.48 10.52
C GLY A 78 -5.59 -6.50 9.46
N GLN A 79 -6.30 -6.08 8.38
CA GLN A 79 -6.87 -7.00 7.40
C GLN A 79 -5.90 -7.41 6.29
N CYS A 80 -4.92 -6.54 5.95
CA CYS A 80 -3.99 -6.79 4.85
C CYS A 80 -2.89 -7.79 5.24
N ARG A 81 -3.28 -8.93 5.77
CA ARG A 81 -2.37 -9.99 6.22
C ARG A 81 -1.81 -10.76 5.03
N VAL A 82 -0.51 -10.95 5.04
CA VAL A 82 0.23 -11.75 4.07
C VAL A 82 1.29 -12.55 4.81
N HIS A 83 1.69 -13.69 4.29
CA HIS A 83 2.82 -14.43 4.82
C HIS A 83 4.06 -14.14 3.98
N ILE A 84 5.12 -13.63 4.61
CA ILE A 84 6.39 -13.33 3.95
C ILE A 84 7.39 -14.39 4.39
N LYS A 85 7.92 -15.12 3.42
CA LYS A 85 8.96 -16.12 3.65
C LYS A 85 10.34 -15.51 3.71
N GLU A 86 10.61 -14.58 2.79
CA GLU A 86 11.92 -13.93 2.67
C GLU A 86 11.74 -12.46 2.26
N GLY A 87 12.68 -11.60 2.66
CA GLY A 87 12.77 -10.21 2.20
C GLY A 87 11.90 -9.19 2.92
N GLY A 88 11.07 -9.62 3.89
CA GLY A 88 10.10 -8.74 4.58
C GLY A 88 10.69 -7.76 5.60
N GLY A 89 11.96 -7.91 5.96
CA GLY A 89 12.59 -7.12 7.03
C GLY A 89 11.97 -7.37 8.43
N ASP A 90 12.33 -6.52 9.38
CA ASP A 90 11.84 -6.64 10.76
C ASP A 90 10.38 -6.22 10.88
N ILE A 91 9.65 -6.88 11.80
CA ILE A 91 8.27 -6.50 12.12
C ILE A 91 8.24 -5.15 12.83
N LEU A 92 7.30 -4.30 12.45
CA LEU A 92 7.11 -3.00 13.06
C LEU A 92 6.24 -3.10 14.33
N PRO A 93 6.48 -2.25 15.34
CA PRO A 93 5.63 -2.20 16.52
C PRO A 93 4.14 -2.00 16.20
N THR A 94 3.82 -1.22 15.16
CA THR A 94 2.46 -0.97 14.69
C THR A 94 1.76 -2.21 14.13
N GLU A 95 2.51 -3.22 13.68
CA GLU A 95 1.94 -4.49 13.22
C GLU A 95 1.57 -5.39 14.40
N LEU A 96 2.32 -5.29 15.51
CA LEU A 96 2.09 -6.11 16.71
C LEU A 96 0.79 -5.79 17.45
N ASP A 97 0.13 -4.67 17.13
CA ASP A 97 -1.21 -4.36 17.62
C ASP A 97 -2.28 -5.26 16.98
N HIS A 98 -1.97 -5.86 15.82
CA HIS A 98 -2.89 -6.67 15.02
C HIS A 98 -2.40 -8.11 14.78
N ILE A 99 -1.11 -8.34 14.93
CA ILE A 99 -0.44 -9.62 14.68
C ILE A 99 0.18 -10.10 15.99
N SER A 100 -0.19 -11.29 16.43
CA SER A 100 0.42 -11.90 17.62
C SER A 100 1.90 -12.24 17.38
N LYS A 101 2.68 -12.37 18.47
CA LYS A 101 4.09 -12.76 18.38
C LYS A 101 4.28 -14.14 17.77
N GLY A 102 3.29 -15.03 17.85
CA GLY A 102 3.28 -16.34 17.21
C GLY A 102 3.20 -16.21 15.70
N GLU A 103 2.16 -15.54 15.22
CA GLU A 103 1.94 -15.27 13.79
C GLU A 103 3.12 -14.51 13.16
N ALA A 104 3.71 -13.56 13.90
CA ALA A 104 4.89 -12.82 13.43
C ALA A 104 6.10 -13.74 13.19
N ARG A 105 6.29 -14.78 14.04
CA ARG A 105 7.36 -15.78 13.86
C ARG A 105 7.11 -16.72 12.68
N GLU A 106 5.85 -16.92 12.32
CA GLU A 106 5.42 -17.69 11.15
C GLU A 106 5.48 -16.87 9.85
N GLY A 107 5.93 -15.61 9.93
CA GLY A 107 6.08 -14.73 8.78
C GLY A 107 4.83 -13.90 8.43
N CYS A 108 3.80 -13.91 9.28
CA CYS A 108 2.63 -13.06 9.06
C CYS A 108 2.99 -11.58 9.22
N ARG A 109 2.63 -10.77 8.24
CA ARG A 109 2.90 -9.32 8.18
C ARG A 109 1.69 -8.55 7.66
N LEU A 110 1.65 -7.26 7.89
CA LEU A 110 0.66 -6.36 7.27
C LEU A 110 1.24 -5.75 5.99
N ALA A 111 0.72 -6.10 4.84
CA ALA A 111 1.23 -5.63 3.54
C ALA A 111 1.31 -4.09 3.45
N CYS A 112 0.41 -3.37 4.11
CA CYS A 112 0.45 -1.90 4.15
C CYS A 112 1.61 -1.33 5.00
N GLN A 113 2.21 -2.11 5.89
CA GLN A 113 3.33 -1.67 6.73
C GLN A 113 4.69 -2.10 6.17
N VAL A 114 4.72 -3.15 5.36
CA VAL A 114 5.94 -3.67 4.74
C VAL A 114 6.41 -2.75 3.61
N ASN A 115 7.67 -2.30 3.69
CA ASN A 115 8.34 -1.61 2.60
C ASN A 115 9.12 -2.62 1.75
N VAL A 116 8.93 -2.58 0.45
CA VAL A 116 9.67 -3.40 -0.50
C VAL A 116 11.06 -2.79 -0.68
N LYS A 117 12.09 -3.45 -0.14
CA LYS A 117 13.48 -2.98 -0.19
C LYS A 117 14.41 -3.91 -0.97
N ASN A 118 14.11 -5.19 -0.95
CA ASN A 118 14.86 -6.27 -1.60
C ASN A 118 13.88 -7.23 -2.24
N ASP A 119 14.38 -8.13 -3.06
CA ASP A 119 13.59 -9.24 -3.56
C ASP A 119 12.95 -9.98 -2.39
N MET A 120 11.72 -10.40 -2.55
CA MET A 120 10.95 -11.05 -1.51
C MET A 120 10.11 -12.20 -2.05
N GLU A 121 9.81 -13.14 -1.16
CA GLU A 121 8.91 -14.25 -1.44
C GLU A 121 7.74 -14.19 -0.45
N ILE A 122 6.52 -14.17 -1.00
CA ILE A 122 5.28 -14.07 -0.21
C ILE A 122 4.33 -15.22 -0.52
N GLU A 123 3.52 -15.56 0.46
CA GLU A 123 2.38 -16.47 0.29
C GLU A 123 1.08 -15.69 0.45
N LEU A 124 0.20 -15.87 -0.51
CA LEU A 124 -1.15 -15.32 -0.54
C LEU A 124 -2.17 -16.44 -0.63
N GLU A 125 -3.30 -16.28 0.04
CA GLU A 125 -4.42 -17.20 -0.08
C GLU A 125 -4.99 -17.19 -1.51
N GLU A 126 -5.44 -18.34 -2.00
CA GLU A 126 -6.03 -18.46 -3.33
C GLU A 126 -7.27 -17.56 -3.50
N SER A 127 -8.00 -17.29 -2.43
CA SER A 127 -9.16 -16.39 -2.42
C SER A 127 -8.85 -14.98 -2.91
N ILE A 128 -7.62 -14.51 -2.73
CA ILE A 128 -7.17 -13.17 -3.13
C ILE A 128 -7.11 -13.03 -4.66
N PHE A 129 -6.77 -14.11 -5.38
CA PHE A 129 -6.68 -14.09 -6.84
C PHE A 129 -8.05 -14.07 -7.54
N GLY A 130 -9.13 -14.31 -6.80
CA GLY A 130 -10.52 -14.20 -7.28
C GLY A 130 -11.16 -12.84 -7.10
N VAL A 131 -10.45 -11.88 -6.50
CA VAL A 131 -10.95 -10.52 -6.29
C VAL A 131 -10.87 -9.75 -7.60
N LYS A 132 -11.98 -9.13 -8.00
CA LYS A 132 -12.10 -8.34 -9.21
C LYS A 132 -12.41 -6.90 -8.87
N LYS A 133 -11.81 -5.96 -9.58
CA LYS A 133 -12.09 -4.53 -9.50
C LYS A 133 -12.98 -4.13 -10.69
N TRP A 134 -14.00 -3.32 -10.42
CA TRP A 134 -14.87 -2.72 -11.43
C TRP A 134 -14.84 -1.21 -11.30
N ASP A 135 -14.75 -0.54 -12.41
CA ASP A 135 -15.02 0.89 -12.49
C ASP A 135 -16.53 1.07 -12.66
N CYS A 136 -17.18 1.64 -11.65
CA CYS A 136 -18.62 1.76 -11.57
C CYS A 136 -19.05 3.22 -11.64
N GLU A 137 -20.15 3.50 -12.33
CA GLU A 137 -20.79 4.80 -12.31
C GLU A 137 -21.71 4.94 -11.10
N VAL A 138 -21.62 6.07 -10.40
CA VAL A 138 -22.51 6.37 -9.27
C VAL A 138 -23.86 6.83 -9.78
N ILE A 139 -24.91 6.01 -9.60
CA ILE A 139 -26.28 6.34 -9.97
C ILE A 139 -26.91 7.28 -8.94
N SER A 140 -26.73 6.96 -7.64
CA SER A 140 -27.22 7.79 -6.55
C SER A 140 -26.44 7.57 -5.26
N ASN A 141 -26.46 8.57 -4.39
CA ASN A 141 -25.85 8.54 -3.04
C ASN A 141 -26.77 9.29 -2.07
N ASP A 142 -27.79 8.61 -1.58
CA ASP A 142 -28.87 9.21 -0.80
C ASP A 142 -28.74 8.93 0.69
N ASN A 143 -29.04 9.92 1.54
CA ASN A 143 -29.18 9.70 2.96
C ASN A 143 -30.53 9.03 3.24
N LYS A 144 -30.53 7.84 3.80
CA LYS A 144 -31.75 7.09 4.20
C LYS A 144 -32.07 7.26 5.69
N ALA A 145 -31.06 7.41 6.52
CA ALA A 145 -31.20 7.71 7.96
C ALA A 145 -29.93 8.41 8.45
N THR A 146 -29.93 8.82 9.73
CA THR A 146 -28.74 9.38 10.38
C THR A 146 -27.58 8.39 10.30
N PHE A 147 -26.48 8.81 9.69
CA PHE A 147 -25.28 8.00 9.44
C PHE A 147 -25.46 6.80 8.49
N ILE A 148 -26.60 6.68 7.79
CA ILE A 148 -26.84 5.61 6.82
C ILE A 148 -27.04 6.23 5.45
N LYS A 149 -26.19 5.86 4.50
CA LYS A 149 -26.28 6.24 3.08
C LYS A 149 -26.56 5.01 2.22
N GLU A 150 -27.44 5.19 1.25
CA GLU A 150 -27.62 4.24 0.14
C GLU A 150 -26.79 4.71 -1.04
N LEU A 151 -25.77 3.94 -1.41
CA LEU A 151 -24.96 4.16 -2.60
C LEU A 151 -25.39 3.14 -3.66
N LYS A 152 -25.85 3.65 -4.81
CA LYS A 152 -26.19 2.81 -5.97
C LYS A 152 -25.12 2.98 -7.03
N LEU A 153 -24.53 1.86 -7.42
CA LEU A 153 -23.49 1.78 -8.42
C LEU A 153 -23.98 1.00 -9.64
N GLN A 154 -23.72 1.51 -10.84
CA GLN A 154 -23.89 0.77 -12.08
C GLN A 154 -22.63 -0.06 -12.33
N ILE A 155 -22.82 -1.37 -12.39
CA ILE A 155 -21.77 -2.30 -12.79
C ILE A 155 -21.68 -2.30 -14.32
N PRO A 156 -20.47 -2.45 -14.91
CA PRO A 156 -20.33 -2.56 -16.36
C PRO A 156 -21.21 -3.67 -16.97
N ASP A 157 -21.70 -3.43 -18.17
CA ASP A 157 -22.60 -4.36 -18.87
C ASP A 157 -21.96 -5.75 -19.05
N GLY A 158 -22.73 -6.78 -18.74
CA GLY A 158 -22.27 -8.17 -18.85
C GLY A 158 -21.53 -8.71 -17.63
N GLU A 159 -21.28 -7.88 -16.62
CA GLU A 159 -20.65 -8.27 -15.37
C GLU A 159 -21.69 -8.59 -14.29
N SER A 160 -21.33 -9.45 -13.36
CA SER A 160 -22.13 -9.76 -12.19
C SER A 160 -21.26 -9.85 -10.94
N VAL A 161 -21.77 -9.36 -9.82
CA VAL A 161 -21.12 -9.49 -8.52
C VAL A 161 -21.68 -10.72 -7.81
N PRO A 162 -20.87 -11.77 -7.59
CA PRO A 162 -21.31 -12.93 -6.82
C PRO A 162 -21.54 -12.51 -5.37
N PHE A 163 -22.78 -12.41 -4.96
CA PHE A 163 -23.15 -12.04 -3.59
C PHE A 163 -23.05 -13.24 -2.65
N ARG A 164 -22.38 -13.05 -1.52
CA ARG A 164 -22.41 -13.95 -0.37
C ARG A 164 -22.87 -13.18 0.86
N ALA A 165 -23.72 -13.79 1.70
CA ALA A 165 -24.10 -13.22 2.97
C ALA A 165 -22.84 -13.01 3.84
N GLY A 166 -22.67 -11.80 4.40
CA GLY A 166 -21.47 -11.42 5.13
C GLY A 166 -20.31 -10.92 4.24
N GLY A 167 -20.49 -10.91 2.92
CA GLY A 167 -19.51 -10.30 2.01
C GLY A 167 -19.51 -8.78 2.16
N TYR A 168 -18.37 -8.17 1.88
CA TYR A 168 -18.20 -6.72 1.82
C TYR A 168 -17.48 -6.35 0.53
N ILE A 169 -17.65 -5.11 0.11
CA ILE A 169 -16.91 -4.51 -1.00
C ILE A 169 -16.00 -3.41 -0.48
N GLN A 170 -14.85 -3.25 -1.09
CA GLN A 170 -13.99 -2.10 -0.87
C GLN A 170 -14.26 -1.09 -1.97
N ILE A 171 -14.51 0.17 -1.57
CA ILE A 171 -14.74 1.29 -2.49
C ILE A 171 -13.48 2.15 -2.49
N GLU A 172 -13.00 2.46 -3.69
CA GLU A 172 -11.91 3.40 -3.95
C GLU A 172 -12.49 4.55 -4.79
N ALA A 173 -12.19 5.79 -4.42
CA ALA A 173 -12.67 6.99 -5.09
C ALA A 173 -11.54 7.96 -5.40
#